data_65f103490ec917b7aaddebbd08112dbf
#
_entry.id   65f103490ec917b7aaddebbd08112dbf
#
_cell.length_a   1.000
_cell.length_b   1.000
_cell.length_c   1.000
_cell.angle_alpha   90.00
_cell.angle_beta   90.00
_cell.angle_gamma   90.00
#
_symmetry.space_group_name_H-M   'P 1'
#
loop_
_entity.id
_entity.type
_entity.pdbx_description
1 polymer ?
#
loop_
_entity_poly.entity_id
_entity_poly.type
_entity_poly.pdbx_seq_one_letter_code
_entity_poly.pdbx_strand_id
1 'polypeptide(L)'
;MQDTRYDFQPMRVDHGDETNILVGCSGELLRIDSDGTPMYEPVTPFPANVSDGVVIGESWIGTWVDPELREARMAALPLLGKWEDGAGRQQLREHSNSEILMPASSIWSRRLDAEPMALTRVANGVVFATLNRGIYMIDEKAQEFWRTSYPQWPNLRKFQYTDTLVSCTEFEGRIAVWARSGTITILDAKDGSFISNQVVSLTGPLAGVEYSKDGGWLLILENGGICLLSDLQNTPQLVDTPGPVFDVRFANGGWKWTGWRHDGYNDGQKSETVDRRDIGIALVGENVITNDGRLDTFRV
;
A
#
# COMPACT_ATOMS: atom_id res chain seq x y z
N MET A 1 12.17 -26.74 -7.01
CA MET A 1 11.56 -25.41 -7.26
C MET A 1 12.43 -24.72 -8.27
N GLN A 2 11.87 -24.15 -9.34
CA GLN A 2 12.60 -23.26 -10.24
C GLN A 2 13.00 -22.03 -9.42
N ASP A 3 14.26 -21.60 -9.54
CA ASP A 3 14.78 -20.40 -8.85
C ASP A 3 14.20 -19.16 -9.58
N THR A 4 12.97 -18.78 -9.21
CA THR A 4 12.30 -17.63 -9.81
C THR A 4 13.00 -16.37 -9.36
N ARG A 5 13.49 -15.60 -10.33
CA ARG A 5 14.14 -14.32 -10.11
C ARG A 5 13.57 -13.26 -11.02
N TYR A 6 13.18 -12.13 -10.45
CA TYR A 6 12.73 -10.97 -11.20
C TYR A 6 13.92 -10.13 -11.67
N ASP A 7 13.85 -9.59 -12.88
CA ASP A 7 14.95 -8.82 -13.50
C ASP A 7 15.04 -7.35 -13.04
N PHE A 8 14.23 -6.97 -12.04
CA PHE A 8 14.24 -5.64 -11.45
C PHE A 8 14.23 -5.74 -9.91
N GLN A 9 14.50 -4.63 -9.23
CA GLN A 9 14.48 -4.56 -7.77
C GLN A 9 13.05 -4.37 -7.26
N PRO A 10 12.48 -5.37 -6.57
CA PRO A 10 11.15 -5.28 -5.97
C PRO A 10 11.05 -4.21 -4.89
N MET A 11 9.89 -3.56 -4.80
CA MET A 11 9.57 -2.58 -3.77
C MET A 11 8.39 -3.02 -2.90
N ARG A 12 7.31 -3.54 -3.50
CA ARG A 12 6.13 -4.05 -2.81
C ARG A 12 5.27 -4.91 -3.75
N VAL A 13 4.24 -5.53 -3.19
CA VAL A 13 3.18 -6.21 -3.95
C VAL A 13 1.83 -5.59 -3.62
N ASP A 14 1.07 -5.20 -4.65
CA ASP A 14 -0.33 -4.82 -4.53
C ASP A 14 -1.17 -6.08 -4.78
N HIS A 15 -1.88 -6.53 -3.75
CA HIS A 15 -2.52 -7.83 -3.76
C HIS A 15 -3.93 -7.79 -4.36
N GLY A 16 -4.25 -8.81 -5.16
CA GLY A 16 -5.58 -9.09 -5.67
C GLY A 16 -6.03 -10.51 -5.33
N ASP A 17 -7.20 -10.86 -5.81
CA ASP A 17 -7.79 -12.17 -5.50
C ASP A 17 -7.06 -13.31 -6.27
N GLU A 18 -6.74 -13.13 -7.56
CA GLU A 18 -6.05 -14.11 -8.42
C GLU A 18 -4.73 -13.58 -9.00
N THR A 19 -4.67 -12.27 -9.22
CA THR A 19 -3.51 -11.59 -9.82
C THR A 19 -2.99 -10.53 -8.85
N ASN A 20 -1.72 -10.60 -8.54
CA ASN A 20 -1.01 -9.60 -7.77
C ASN A 20 -0.16 -8.75 -8.72
N ILE A 21 0.14 -7.51 -8.31
CA ILE A 21 1.04 -6.62 -9.05
C ILE A 21 2.31 -6.41 -8.23
N LEU A 22 3.41 -6.94 -8.74
CA LEU A 22 4.74 -6.66 -8.21
C LEU A 22 5.22 -5.31 -8.75
N VAL A 23 5.51 -4.39 -7.84
CA VAL A 23 5.97 -3.04 -8.13
C VAL A 23 7.47 -2.96 -7.89
N GLY A 24 8.20 -2.44 -8.88
CA GLY A 24 9.64 -2.21 -8.82
C GLY A 24 10.02 -0.80 -8.37
N CYS A 25 11.26 -0.64 -7.91
CA CYS A 25 11.80 0.62 -7.38
C CYS A 25 11.88 1.76 -8.43
N SER A 26 11.92 1.43 -9.74
CA SER A 26 12.00 2.43 -10.82
C SER A 26 10.69 2.60 -11.60
N GLY A 27 9.58 2.04 -11.07
CA GLY A 27 8.26 2.12 -11.68
C GLY A 27 7.91 0.92 -12.57
N GLU A 28 8.71 -0.15 -12.50
CA GLU A 28 8.38 -1.42 -13.15
C GLU A 28 7.13 -2.02 -12.52
N LEU A 29 6.28 -2.61 -13.35
CA LEU A 29 5.07 -3.34 -12.95
C LEU A 29 5.09 -4.73 -13.58
N LEU A 30 4.83 -5.75 -12.78
CA LEU A 30 4.74 -7.13 -13.22
C LEU A 30 3.52 -7.81 -12.62
N ARG A 31 2.70 -8.44 -13.45
CA ARG A 31 1.61 -9.30 -12.96
C ARG A 31 2.18 -10.66 -12.56
N ILE A 32 1.90 -11.06 -11.35
CA ILE A 32 2.28 -12.35 -10.77
C ILE A 32 1.03 -13.07 -10.26
N ASP A 33 1.08 -14.39 -10.23
CA ASP A 33 0.01 -15.20 -9.64
C ASP A 33 0.05 -15.21 -8.10
N SER A 34 -0.83 -16.00 -7.48
CA SER A 34 -0.92 -16.14 -6.02
C SER A 34 0.35 -16.68 -5.36
N ASP A 35 1.21 -17.36 -6.11
CA ASP A 35 2.45 -17.96 -5.61
C ASP A 35 3.71 -17.14 -5.96
N GLY A 36 3.53 -16.02 -6.67
CA GLY A 36 4.61 -15.15 -7.09
C GLY A 36 5.21 -15.47 -8.45
N THR A 37 4.60 -16.39 -9.23
CA THR A 37 5.10 -16.71 -10.56
C THR A 37 4.73 -15.60 -11.57
N PRO A 38 5.69 -15.11 -12.38
CA PRO A 38 5.41 -14.15 -13.43
C PRO A 38 4.37 -14.67 -14.45
N MET A 39 3.33 -13.88 -14.68
CA MET A 39 2.31 -14.17 -15.69
C MET A 39 2.65 -13.52 -17.04
N TYR A 40 3.43 -12.47 -17.04
CA TYR A 40 3.83 -11.66 -18.18
C TYR A 40 5.25 -11.12 -18.00
N GLU A 41 5.76 -10.39 -19.01
CA GLU A 41 6.99 -9.63 -18.88
C GLU A 41 6.76 -8.33 -18.10
N PRO A 42 7.74 -7.83 -17.34
CA PRO A 42 7.65 -6.55 -16.65
C PRO A 42 7.58 -5.39 -17.65
N VAL A 43 6.87 -4.32 -17.28
CA VAL A 43 6.78 -3.10 -18.08
C VAL A 43 6.90 -1.87 -17.18
N THR A 44 7.26 -0.72 -17.77
CA THR A 44 7.24 0.60 -17.13
C THR A 44 6.23 1.50 -17.85
N PRO A 45 4.93 1.44 -17.49
CA PRO A 45 3.89 2.15 -18.23
C PRO A 45 4.00 3.67 -18.16
N PHE A 46 4.61 4.19 -17.10
CA PHE A 46 4.79 5.62 -16.86
C PHE A 46 6.14 5.90 -16.20
N PRO A 47 6.88 6.94 -16.65
CA PRO A 47 8.26 7.16 -16.23
C PRO A 47 8.38 7.94 -14.91
N ALA A 48 7.63 7.54 -13.91
CA ALA A 48 7.69 8.04 -12.54
C ALA A 48 7.53 6.89 -11.54
N ASN A 49 7.92 7.13 -10.31
CA ASN A 49 7.79 6.11 -9.26
C ASN A 49 6.32 5.84 -8.94
N VAL A 50 5.99 4.58 -8.77
CA VAL A 50 4.66 4.16 -8.28
C VAL A 50 4.62 4.39 -6.77
N SER A 51 3.75 5.28 -6.33
CA SER A 51 3.63 5.60 -4.91
C SER A 51 2.71 4.63 -4.17
N ASP A 52 1.61 4.22 -4.82
CA ASP A 52 0.64 3.29 -4.23
C ASP A 52 -0.17 2.58 -5.31
N GLY A 53 -0.86 1.48 -4.97
CA GLY A 53 -1.71 0.76 -5.90
C GLY A 53 -2.63 -0.25 -5.22
N VAL A 54 -3.76 -0.51 -5.86
CA VAL A 54 -4.74 -1.52 -5.42
C VAL A 54 -5.29 -2.30 -6.60
N VAL A 55 -5.53 -3.59 -6.40
CA VAL A 55 -6.25 -4.43 -7.35
C VAL A 55 -7.74 -4.39 -7.00
N ILE A 56 -8.59 -4.06 -7.98
CA ILE A 56 -10.04 -4.01 -7.82
C ILE A 56 -10.73 -4.49 -9.10
N GLY A 57 -11.68 -5.42 -8.97
CA GLY A 57 -12.37 -6.01 -10.11
C GLY A 57 -11.40 -6.55 -11.16
N GLU A 58 -11.51 -6.07 -12.39
CA GLU A 58 -10.64 -6.45 -13.51
C GLU A 58 -9.50 -5.45 -13.76
N SER A 59 -9.19 -4.58 -12.79
CA SER A 59 -8.21 -3.50 -12.95
C SER A 59 -7.25 -3.42 -11.77
N TRP A 60 -6.07 -2.92 -12.05
CA TRP A 60 -5.18 -2.34 -11.04
C TRP A 60 -5.23 -0.83 -11.16
N ILE A 61 -5.50 -0.14 -10.05
CA ILE A 61 -5.48 1.32 -9.96
C ILE A 61 -4.22 1.70 -9.20
N GLY A 62 -3.34 2.45 -9.85
CA GLY A 62 -2.09 2.91 -9.26
C GLY A 62 -1.92 4.41 -9.31
N THR A 63 -1.04 4.89 -8.45
CA THR A 63 -0.61 6.29 -8.39
C THR A 63 0.88 6.40 -8.66
N TRP A 64 1.26 7.41 -9.42
CA TRP A 64 2.64 7.76 -9.75
C TRP A 64 2.98 9.14 -9.24
N VAL A 65 4.19 9.32 -8.74
CA VAL A 65 4.68 10.62 -8.27
C VAL A 65 6.07 10.88 -8.83
N ASP A 66 6.25 12.04 -9.44
CA ASP A 66 7.55 12.61 -9.75
C ASP A 66 7.73 13.92 -8.95
N PRO A 67 8.46 13.88 -7.82
CA PRO A 67 8.65 15.06 -6.97
C PRO A 67 9.44 16.19 -7.66
N GLU A 68 10.36 15.85 -8.59
CA GLU A 68 11.16 16.81 -9.33
C GLU A 68 10.29 17.68 -10.26
N LEU A 69 9.37 17.02 -10.96
CA LEU A 69 8.42 17.68 -11.86
C LEU A 69 7.14 18.13 -11.18
N ARG A 70 6.95 17.79 -9.90
CA ARG A 70 5.70 18.00 -9.15
C ARG A 70 4.48 17.42 -9.87
N GLU A 71 4.71 16.24 -10.47
CA GLU A 71 3.67 15.52 -11.16
C GLU A 71 3.13 14.41 -10.24
N ALA A 72 1.82 14.34 -10.10
CA ALA A 72 1.12 13.26 -9.44
C ALA A 72 -0.02 12.79 -10.34
N ARG A 73 -0.12 11.49 -10.55
CA ARG A 73 -1.07 10.89 -11.50
C ARG A 73 -1.67 9.61 -10.94
N MET A 74 -2.92 9.36 -11.27
CA MET A 74 -3.62 8.11 -11.00
C MET A 74 -4.14 7.53 -12.31
N ALA A 75 -4.04 6.22 -12.48
CA ALA A 75 -4.60 5.55 -13.65
C ALA A 75 -5.02 4.11 -13.31
N ALA A 76 -5.92 3.55 -14.13
CA ALA A 76 -6.28 2.15 -14.11
C ALA A 76 -5.65 1.41 -15.28
N LEU A 77 -5.07 0.25 -15.00
CA LEU A 77 -4.55 -0.70 -15.97
C LEU A 77 -5.38 -1.98 -15.92
N PRO A 78 -5.78 -2.57 -17.07
CA PRO A 78 -6.56 -3.81 -17.06
C PRO A 78 -5.71 -4.99 -16.57
N LEU A 79 -6.26 -5.88 -15.77
CA LEU A 79 -5.55 -7.10 -15.35
C LEU A 79 -5.37 -8.10 -16.50
N LEU A 80 -6.27 -8.05 -17.49
CA LEU A 80 -6.19 -8.89 -18.69
C LEU A 80 -5.57 -8.13 -19.86
N GLY A 81 -4.98 -8.88 -20.79
CA GLY A 81 -4.32 -8.31 -21.97
C GLY A 81 -2.86 -7.94 -21.75
N LYS A 82 -2.21 -7.48 -22.79
CA LYS A 82 -0.80 -7.09 -22.76
C LYS A 82 -0.65 -5.65 -22.29
N TRP A 83 0.26 -5.41 -21.34
CA TRP A 83 0.73 -4.07 -21.02
C TRP A 83 1.94 -3.70 -21.88
N GLU A 84 2.16 -2.42 -22.04
CA GLU A 84 3.24 -1.88 -22.86
C GLU A 84 4.05 -0.86 -22.04
N ASP A 85 5.31 -0.72 -22.41
CA ASP A 85 6.15 0.37 -21.90
C ASP A 85 5.60 1.72 -22.35
N GLY A 86 5.66 2.68 -21.45
CA GLY A 86 5.20 4.03 -21.72
C GLY A 86 6.30 4.95 -22.26
N ALA A 87 6.01 6.24 -22.19
CA ALA A 87 6.94 7.29 -22.55
C ALA A 87 8.19 7.27 -21.67
N GLY A 88 9.31 7.72 -22.20
CA GLY A 88 10.54 7.90 -21.42
C GLY A 88 10.52 9.17 -20.56
N ARG A 89 11.42 9.23 -19.54
CA ARG A 89 11.50 10.38 -18.62
C ARG A 89 11.81 11.71 -19.33
N GLN A 90 12.54 11.69 -20.44
CA GLN A 90 12.76 12.90 -21.23
C GLN A 90 11.44 13.46 -21.78
N GLN A 91 10.58 12.60 -22.31
CA GLN A 91 9.27 13.00 -22.81
C GLN A 91 8.38 13.57 -21.70
N LEU A 92 8.44 13.01 -20.47
CA LEU A 92 7.73 13.57 -19.33
C LEU A 92 8.20 15.00 -19.00
N ARG A 93 9.51 15.27 -19.06
CA ARG A 93 10.07 16.61 -18.85
C ARG A 93 9.64 17.63 -19.92
N GLU A 94 9.61 17.19 -21.18
CA GLU A 94 9.21 18.05 -22.31
C GLU A 94 7.70 18.35 -22.30
N HIS A 95 6.87 17.43 -21.76
CA HIS A 95 5.43 17.49 -21.78
C HIS A 95 4.81 17.71 -20.38
N SER A 96 5.58 18.09 -19.39
CA SER A 96 5.12 18.23 -17.99
C SER A 96 3.95 19.20 -17.80
N ASN A 97 3.69 20.07 -18.78
CA ASN A 97 2.53 20.99 -18.79
C ASN A 97 1.36 20.49 -19.67
N SER A 98 1.47 19.32 -20.29
CA SER A 98 0.41 18.80 -21.15
C SER A 98 -0.28 17.61 -20.48
N GLU A 99 -1.62 17.62 -20.49
CA GLU A 99 -2.47 16.50 -20.05
C GLU A 99 -2.29 15.21 -20.89
N ILE A 100 -1.38 15.22 -21.86
CA ILE A 100 -1.29 14.27 -22.98
C ILE A 100 -0.54 12.98 -22.60
N LEU A 101 0.37 13.01 -21.61
CA LEU A 101 1.12 11.82 -21.24
C LEU A 101 0.30 10.98 -20.26
N MET A 102 -0.21 9.87 -20.76
CA MET A 102 -0.92 8.86 -19.94
C MET A 102 -0.03 7.63 -19.76
N PRO A 103 -0.17 6.90 -18.64
CA PRO A 103 0.42 5.58 -18.52
C PRO A 103 -0.02 4.69 -19.68
N ALA A 104 0.92 4.01 -20.33
CA ALA A 104 0.61 3.11 -21.43
C ALA A 104 -0.35 2.01 -20.97
N SER A 105 -1.20 1.54 -21.87
CA SER A 105 -2.24 0.53 -21.59
C SER A 105 -3.30 0.96 -20.56
N SER A 106 -3.34 2.22 -20.14
CA SER A 106 -4.34 2.66 -19.17
C SER A 106 -5.75 2.73 -19.77
N ILE A 107 -6.74 2.26 -18.98
CA ILE A 107 -8.17 2.38 -19.27
C ILE A 107 -8.60 3.83 -19.12
N TRP A 108 -8.11 4.48 -18.08
CA TRP A 108 -8.25 5.90 -17.81
C TRP A 108 -7.04 6.42 -17.04
N SER A 109 -6.80 7.71 -17.12
CA SER A 109 -5.74 8.39 -16.36
C SER A 109 -6.21 9.79 -15.96
N ARG A 110 -5.83 10.21 -14.75
CA ARG A 110 -6.08 11.55 -14.21
C ARG A 110 -4.84 12.10 -13.54
N ARG A 111 -4.56 13.37 -13.80
CA ARG A 111 -3.60 14.13 -13.03
C ARG A 111 -4.21 14.45 -11.67
N LEU A 112 -3.43 14.28 -10.60
CA LEU A 112 -3.82 14.67 -9.25
C LEU A 112 -3.31 16.09 -8.96
N ASP A 113 -4.07 16.84 -8.17
CA ASP A 113 -3.76 18.21 -7.78
C ASP A 113 -2.81 18.31 -6.58
N ALA A 114 -2.51 17.17 -5.96
CA ALA A 114 -1.55 17.03 -4.87
C ALA A 114 -1.03 15.58 -4.79
N GLU A 115 0.02 15.38 -4.01
CA GLU A 115 0.64 14.08 -3.77
C GLU A 115 -0.36 13.10 -3.13
N PRO A 116 -0.55 11.89 -3.69
CA PRO A 116 -1.33 10.85 -3.05
C PRO A 116 -0.59 10.34 -1.80
N MET A 117 -1.32 10.23 -0.69
CA MET A 117 -0.79 9.84 0.61
C MET A 117 -1.19 8.43 1.02
N ALA A 118 -2.29 7.94 0.51
CA ALA A 118 -2.80 6.60 0.75
C ALA A 118 -3.84 6.23 -0.29
N LEU A 119 -3.93 4.96 -0.58
CA LEU A 119 -4.88 4.35 -1.49
C LEU A 119 -5.34 3.03 -0.88
N THR A 120 -6.65 2.79 -0.82
CA THR A 120 -7.20 1.53 -0.30
C THR A 120 -8.40 1.06 -1.11
N ARG A 121 -8.50 -0.25 -1.29
CA ARG A 121 -9.70 -0.89 -1.85
C ARG A 121 -10.82 -0.84 -0.81
N VAL A 122 -12.03 -0.55 -1.25
CA VAL A 122 -13.26 -0.67 -0.50
C VAL A 122 -14.26 -1.51 -1.29
N ALA A 123 -15.35 -1.95 -0.64
CA ALA A 123 -16.32 -2.87 -1.26
C ALA A 123 -16.80 -2.45 -2.66
N ASN A 124 -17.00 -1.14 -2.90
CA ASN A 124 -17.56 -0.63 -4.16
C ASN A 124 -16.63 0.31 -4.93
N GLY A 125 -15.33 0.35 -4.60
CA GLY A 125 -14.43 1.28 -5.25
C GLY A 125 -13.09 1.41 -4.56
N VAL A 126 -12.53 2.60 -4.65
CA VAL A 126 -11.22 2.94 -4.11
C VAL A 126 -11.32 4.25 -3.34
N VAL A 127 -10.83 4.24 -2.10
CA VAL A 127 -10.63 5.45 -1.30
C VAL A 127 -9.17 5.86 -1.40
N PHE A 128 -8.92 7.14 -1.67
CA PHE A 128 -7.59 7.70 -1.67
C PHE A 128 -7.55 9.08 -1.02
N ALA A 129 -6.41 9.44 -0.49
CA ALA A 129 -6.16 10.75 0.10
C ALA A 129 -5.08 11.49 -0.68
N THR A 130 -5.26 12.81 -0.87
CA THR A 130 -4.22 13.68 -1.42
C THR A 130 -3.81 14.74 -0.39
N LEU A 131 -2.52 15.02 -0.34
CA LEU A 131 -1.90 15.87 0.69
C LEU A 131 -2.61 17.24 0.79
N ASN A 132 -3.17 17.53 1.97
CA ASN A 132 -3.86 18.78 2.30
C ASN A 132 -5.03 19.17 1.36
N ARG A 133 -5.54 18.24 0.55
CA ARG A 133 -6.69 18.48 -0.34
C ARG A 133 -7.94 17.79 0.19
N GLY A 134 -7.91 16.48 0.29
CA GLY A 134 -9.09 15.73 0.76
C GLY A 134 -8.90 14.24 0.70
N ILE A 135 -9.99 13.57 1.05
CA ILE A 135 -10.18 12.14 0.89
C ILE A 135 -11.33 11.96 -0.11
N TYR A 136 -11.15 11.06 -1.03
CA TYR A 136 -12.05 10.82 -2.16
C TYR A 136 -12.38 9.34 -2.26
N MET A 137 -13.60 9.03 -2.66
CA MET A 137 -13.98 7.69 -3.09
C MET A 137 -14.41 7.73 -4.55
N ILE A 138 -13.85 6.85 -5.36
CA ILE A 138 -14.15 6.66 -6.78
C ILE A 138 -14.49 5.20 -7.06
N ASP A 139 -15.23 4.95 -8.14
CA ASP A 139 -15.40 3.62 -8.70
C ASP A 139 -14.22 3.21 -9.61
N GLU A 140 -14.27 2.00 -10.17
CA GLU A 140 -13.26 1.47 -11.11
C GLU A 140 -13.12 2.30 -12.40
N LYS A 141 -14.14 3.12 -12.74
CA LYS A 141 -14.16 4.00 -13.91
C LYS A 141 -13.77 5.44 -13.57
N ALA A 142 -13.24 5.67 -12.38
CA ALA A 142 -12.90 6.98 -11.82
C ALA A 142 -14.10 7.93 -11.65
N GLN A 143 -15.33 7.41 -11.55
CA GLN A 143 -16.48 8.22 -11.18
C GLN A 143 -16.45 8.47 -9.67
N GLU A 144 -16.51 9.73 -9.26
CA GLU A 144 -16.51 10.10 -7.86
C GLU A 144 -17.86 9.78 -7.20
N PHE A 145 -17.83 9.05 -6.10
CA PHE A 145 -18.98 8.83 -5.24
C PHE A 145 -19.11 9.92 -4.19
N TRP A 146 -18.02 10.19 -3.49
CA TRP A 146 -17.98 11.23 -2.48
C TRP A 146 -16.57 11.79 -2.28
N ARG A 147 -16.51 12.96 -1.66
CA ARG A 147 -15.29 13.57 -1.15
C ARG A 147 -15.51 14.20 0.21
N THR A 148 -14.48 14.21 1.04
CA THR A 148 -14.47 14.89 2.32
C THR A 148 -13.17 15.63 2.54
N SER A 149 -13.16 16.55 3.51
CA SER A 149 -11.97 17.35 3.83
C SER A 149 -10.83 16.47 4.34
N TYR A 150 -9.59 16.87 4.04
CA TYR A 150 -8.40 16.25 4.64
C TYR A 150 -8.48 16.39 6.17
N PRO A 151 -8.18 15.32 6.93
CA PRO A 151 -8.27 15.32 8.37
C PRO A 151 -7.44 16.44 8.99
N GLN A 152 -7.96 17.03 10.04
CA GLN A 152 -7.27 18.07 10.80
C GLN A 152 -7.07 17.59 12.23
N TRP A 153 -5.81 17.50 12.63
CA TRP A 153 -5.42 17.11 13.99
C TRP A 153 -4.68 18.26 14.68
N PRO A 154 -5.38 19.30 15.20
CA PRO A 154 -4.76 20.54 15.69
C PRO A 154 -3.71 20.33 16.78
N ASN A 155 -3.90 19.32 17.62
CA ASN A 155 -2.98 18.98 18.70
C ASN A 155 -1.64 18.43 18.20
N LEU A 156 -1.58 17.87 16.99
CA LEU A 156 -0.37 17.30 16.38
C LEU A 156 0.47 18.35 15.65
N ARG A 157 -0.12 19.46 15.22
CA ARG A 157 0.59 20.54 14.47
C ARG A 157 1.79 21.14 15.20
N LYS A 158 1.90 20.90 16.50
CA LYS A 158 3.04 21.35 17.31
C LYS A 158 4.29 20.51 17.10
N PHE A 159 4.15 19.32 16.53
CA PHE A 159 5.23 18.36 16.31
C PHE A 159 5.38 18.12 14.81
N GLN A 160 6.57 18.35 14.29
CA GLN A 160 6.86 18.20 12.87
C GLN A 160 6.60 16.76 12.41
N TYR A 161 5.84 16.57 11.30
CA TYR A 161 5.49 15.29 10.66
C TYR A 161 4.62 14.32 11.46
N THR A 162 4.11 14.68 12.63
CA THR A 162 3.26 13.77 13.41
C THR A 162 1.83 13.66 12.86
N ASP A 163 1.37 14.65 12.12
CA ASP A 163 0.08 14.73 11.45
C ASP A 163 0.12 14.24 9.99
N THR A 164 1.25 13.70 9.52
CA THR A 164 1.34 13.10 8.19
C THR A 164 0.44 11.87 8.11
N LEU A 165 -0.42 11.84 7.10
CA LEU A 165 -1.26 10.68 6.82
C LEU A 165 -0.39 9.55 6.27
N VAL A 166 -0.53 8.34 6.81
CA VAL A 166 0.27 7.17 6.42
C VAL A 166 -0.55 6.04 5.86
N SER A 167 -1.83 5.94 6.19
CA SER A 167 -2.70 4.87 5.69
C SER A 167 -4.17 5.26 5.71
N CYS A 168 -4.92 4.70 4.77
CA CYS A 168 -6.36 4.57 4.81
C CYS A 168 -6.69 3.08 4.80
N THR A 169 -7.56 2.62 5.72
CA THR A 169 -7.88 1.20 5.86
C THR A 169 -9.39 1.02 6.01
N GLU A 170 -10.00 0.17 5.17
CA GLU A 170 -11.41 -0.20 5.34
C GLU A 170 -11.57 -1.22 6.47
N PHE A 171 -12.56 -1.01 7.33
CA PHE A 171 -12.97 -1.95 8.35
C PHE A 171 -14.47 -1.79 8.66
N GLU A 172 -15.20 -2.86 8.64
CA GLU A 172 -16.63 -2.90 9.04
C GLU A 172 -17.51 -1.79 8.41
N GLY A 173 -17.29 -1.48 7.13
CA GLY A 173 -18.03 -0.41 6.42
C GLY A 173 -17.60 1.00 6.82
N ARG A 174 -16.44 1.17 7.43
CA ARG A 174 -15.83 2.43 7.82
C ARG A 174 -14.45 2.56 7.21
N ILE A 175 -13.95 3.79 7.15
CA ILE A 175 -12.57 4.09 6.74
C ILE A 175 -11.84 4.66 7.94
N ALA A 176 -10.76 4.01 8.35
CA ALA A 176 -9.80 4.55 9.30
C ALA A 176 -8.69 5.28 8.56
N VAL A 177 -8.57 6.56 8.78
CA VAL A 177 -7.52 7.43 8.22
C VAL A 177 -6.48 7.68 9.29
N TRP A 178 -5.27 7.14 9.09
CA TRP A 178 -4.24 7.09 10.10
C TRP A 178 -3.18 8.17 9.91
N ALA A 179 -2.89 8.90 10.98
CA ALA A 179 -1.71 9.74 11.06
C ALA A 179 -0.51 8.96 11.61
N ARG A 180 0.68 9.38 11.25
CA ARG A 180 1.97 8.83 11.70
C ARG A 180 2.10 8.74 13.23
N SER A 181 1.40 9.59 13.98
CA SER A 181 1.36 9.59 15.44
C SER A 181 0.45 8.52 16.06
N GLY A 182 -0.31 7.75 15.27
CA GLY A 182 -1.38 6.87 15.77
C GLY A 182 -2.72 7.57 16.02
N THR A 183 -2.87 8.83 15.61
CA THR A 183 -4.17 9.50 15.60
C THR A 183 -4.97 9.03 14.39
N ILE A 184 -6.28 8.81 14.59
CA ILE A 184 -7.17 8.22 13.61
C ILE A 184 -8.38 9.13 13.41
N THR A 185 -8.76 9.37 12.17
CA THR A 185 -10.09 9.88 11.81
C THR A 185 -10.89 8.74 11.21
N ILE A 186 -12.08 8.48 11.75
CA ILE A 186 -12.99 7.44 11.25
C ILE A 186 -14.10 8.11 10.45
N LEU A 187 -14.28 7.62 9.21
CA LEU A 187 -15.31 8.05 8.28
C LEU A 187 -16.27 6.90 7.97
N ASP A 188 -17.50 7.22 7.60
CA ASP A 188 -18.42 6.27 7.00
C ASP A 188 -17.97 5.94 5.57
N ALA A 189 -17.84 4.66 5.23
CA ALA A 189 -17.37 4.26 3.91
C ALA A 189 -18.38 4.58 2.79
N LYS A 190 -19.66 4.73 3.12
CA LYS A 190 -20.72 4.96 2.14
C LYS A 190 -20.75 6.38 1.60
N ASP A 191 -20.52 7.38 2.45
CA ASP A 191 -20.71 8.79 2.08
C ASP A 191 -19.55 9.72 2.52
N GLY A 192 -18.51 9.17 3.17
CA GLY A 192 -17.36 9.91 3.65
C GLY A 192 -17.64 10.80 4.85
N SER A 193 -18.81 10.67 5.48
CA SER A 193 -19.17 11.48 6.65
C SER A 193 -18.29 11.17 7.85
N PHE A 194 -17.95 12.20 8.62
CA PHE A 194 -17.13 12.07 9.83
C PHE A 194 -17.90 11.31 10.93
N ILE A 195 -17.27 10.29 11.51
CA ILE A 195 -17.81 9.55 12.64
C ILE A 195 -17.13 9.97 13.94
N SER A 196 -15.80 9.84 14.01
CA SER A 196 -15.04 10.14 15.24
C SER A 196 -13.55 10.34 14.99
N ASN A 197 -12.86 10.93 15.97
CA ASN A 197 -11.41 10.85 16.09
C ASN A 197 -11.05 9.97 17.27
N GLN A 198 -9.96 9.21 17.12
CA GLN A 198 -9.39 8.33 18.13
C GLN A 198 -7.88 8.49 18.17
N VAL A 199 -7.25 8.00 19.23
CA VAL A 199 -5.79 7.97 19.38
C VAL A 199 -5.38 6.63 19.93
N VAL A 200 -4.54 5.93 19.19
CA VAL A 200 -3.84 4.74 19.66
C VAL A 200 -2.45 5.17 20.14
N SER A 201 -2.16 4.90 21.42
CA SER A 201 -0.85 5.22 21.99
C SER A 201 0.20 4.25 21.47
N LEU A 202 1.15 4.76 20.69
CA LEU A 202 2.23 3.99 20.09
C LEU A 202 3.57 4.33 20.75
N THR A 203 4.51 3.40 20.71
CA THR A 203 5.88 3.56 21.19
C THR A 203 6.80 4.22 20.17
N GLY A 204 6.36 4.33 18.92
CA GLY A 204 7.10 4.92 17.81
C GLY A 204 6.18 5.40 16.68
N PRO A 205 6.75 6.07 15.67
CA PRO A 205 6.00 6.53 14.51
C PRO A 205 5.42 5.36 13.70
N LEU A 206 4.22 5.54 13.18
CA LEU A 206 3.53 4.57 12.35
C LEU A 206 4.05 4.62 10.91
N ALA A 207 4.36 3.46 10.33
CA ALA A 207 4.76 3.29 8.94
C ALA A 207 3.65 2.71 8.06
N GLY A 208 2.77 1.86 8.63
CA GLY A 208 1.69 1.22 7.90
C GLY A 208 0.67 0.58 8.84
N VAL A 209 -0.49 0.25 8.28
CA VAL A 209 -1.60 -0.36 9.01
C VAL A 209 -2.28 -1.39 8.12
N GLU A 210 -2.52 -2.57 8.68
CA GLU A 210 -3.33 -3.60 8.08
C GLU A 210 -4.47 -3.99 9.01
N TYR A 211 -5.61 -4.36 8.41
CA TYR A 211 -6.78 -4.85 9.12
C TYR A 211 -7.25 -6.18 8.55
N SER A 212 -7.58 -7.09 9.44
CA SER A 212 -8.28 -8.33 9.12
C SER A 212 -9.49 -8.49 10.03
N LYS A 213 -10.60 -8.90 9.46
CA LYS A 213 -11.84 -9.14 10.24
C LYS A 213 -11.61 -10.15 11.38
N ASP A 214 -10.76 -11.16 11.16
CA ASP A 214 -10.50 -12.22 12.13
C ASP A 214 -9.29 -11.93 13.02
N GLY A 215 -8.33 -11.13 12.53
CA GLY A 215 -7.08 -10.80 13.23
C GLY A 215 -7.05 -9.42 13.90
N GLY A 216 -8.08 -8.58 13.67
CA GLY A 216 -8.06 -7.20 14.12
C GLY A 216 -7.04 -6.36 13.34
N TRP A 217 -6.29 -5.52 14.04
CA TRP A 217 -5.35 -4.57 13.48
C TRP A 217 -3.91 -4.98 13.73
N LEU A 218 -3.07 -4.83 12.71
CA LEU A 218 -1.62 -4.85 12.84
C LEU A 218 -1.08 -3.49 12.41
N LEU A 219 -0.31 -2.85 13.28
CA LEU A 219 0.32 -1.56 13.06
C LEU A 219 1.82 -1.77 12.92
N ILE A 220 2.40 -1.27 11.85
CA ILE A 220 3.84 -1.35 11.56
C ILE A 220 4.51 -0.08 12.07
N LEU A 221 5.56 -0.20 12.88
CA LEU A 221 6.34 0.93 13.38
C LEU A 221 7.58 1.17 12.50
N GLU A 222 7.91 2.44 12.23
CA GLU A 222 9.03 2.81 11.34
C GLU A 222 10.39 2.29 11.79
N ASN A 223 10.62 2.23 13.08
CA ASN A 223 11.92 1.83 13.64
C ASN A 223 12.01 0.33 13.97
N GLY A 224 11.06 -0.46 13.49
CA GLY A 224 10.89 -1.87 13.84
C GLY A 224 9.89 -2.06 14.98
N GLY A 225 9.43 -3.30 15.10
CA GLY A 225 8.30 -3.66 15.95
C GLY A 225 6.95 -3.51 15.23
N ILE A 226 6.00 -4.28 15.70
CA ILE A 226 4.60 -4.19 15.29
C ILE A 226 3.72 -4.12 16.53
N CYS A 227 2.53 -3.53 16.39
CA CYS A 227 1.53 -3.53 17.45
C CYS A 227 0.28 -4.28 16.98
N LEU A 228 -0.23 -5.18 17.81
CA LEU A 228 -1.46 -5.92 17.57
C LEU A 228 -2.59 -5.34 18.42
N LEU A 229 -3.77 -5.15 17.81
CA LEU A 229 -4.98 -4.73 18.51
C LEU A 229 -6.19 -5.53 17.99
N SER A 230 -7.00 -6.05 18.88
CA SER A 230 -8.29 -6.63 18.51
C SER A 230 -9.35 -5.56 18.20
N ASP A 231 -9.24 -4.39 18.82
CA ASP A 231 -10.11 -3.23 18.62
C ASP A 231 -9.33 -1.92 18.84
N LEU A 232 -9.72 -0.85 18.16
CA LEU A 232 -9.07 0.47 18.23
C LEU A 232 -9.10 1.11 19.63
N GLN A 233 -9.98 0.66 20.51
CA GLN A 233 -10.09 1.14 21.89
C GLN A 233 -9.19 0.37 22.86
N ASN A 234 -8.60 -0.75 22.42
CA ASN A 234 -7.75 -1.57 23.27
C ASN A 234 -6.31 -1.02 23.33
N THR A 235 -5.59 -1.44 24.34
CA THR A 235 -4.16 -1.16 24.44
C THR A 235 -3.39 -1.99 23.42
N PRO A 236 -2.52 -1.39 22.58
CA PRO A 236 -1.70 -2.13 21.65
C PRO A 236 -0.78 -3.11 22.35
N GLN A 237 -0.73 -4.34 21.84
CA GLN A 237 0.28 -5.31 22.25
C GLN A 237 1.50 -5.15 21.33
N LEU A 238 2.60 -4.68 21.89
CA LEU A 238 3.88 -4.56 21.17
C LEU A 238 4.49 -5.94 20.99
N VAL A 239 4.94 -6.22 19.77
CA VAL A 239 5.78 -7.37 19.41
C VAL A 239 7.08 -6.79 18.84
N ASP A 240 8.17 -7.04 19.52
CA ASP A 240 9.49 -6.63 19.06
C ASP A 240 9.92 -7.45 17.85
N THR A 241 10.49 -6.77 16.86
CA THR A 241 11.07 -7.40 15.68
C THR A 241 12.55 -7.03 15.55
N PRO A 242 13.40 -7.87 14.94
CA PRO A 242 14.82 -7.58 14.77
C PRO A 242 15.14 -6.33 13.95
N GLY A 243 14.17 -5.85 13.18
CA GLY A 243 14.30 -4.66 12.34
C GLY A 243 12.97 -4.26 11.75
N PRO A 244 12.93 -3.30 10.81
CA PRO A 244 11.71 -2.87 10.15
C PRO A 244 10.97 -4.01 9.45
N VAL A 245 9.65 -3.98 9.55
CA VAL A 245 8.72 -4.86 8.82
C VAL A 245 8.29 -4.13 7.55
N PHE A 246 8.26 -4.84 6.42
CA PHE A 246 7.93 -4.26 5.12
C PHE A 246 6.60 -4.74 4.55
N ASP A 247 6.19 -5.97 4.90
CA ASP A 247 4.88 -6.48 4.52
C ASP A 247 4.30 -7.40 5.59
N VAL A 248 2.98 -7.36 5.73
CA VAL A 248 2.22 -8.12 6.71
C VAL A 248 0.94 -8.68 6.10
N ARG A 249 0.53 -9.86 6.56
CA ARG A 249 -0.67 -10.53 6.10
C ARG A 249 -1.32 -11.34 7.21
N PHE A 250 -2.64 -11.31 7.28
CA PHE A 250 -3.38 -12.26 8.10
C PHE A 250 -3.72 -13.50 7.27
N ALA A 251 -3.18 -14.64 7.64
CA ALA A 251 -3.41 -15.91 6.98
C ALA A 251 -3.26 -17.07 7.95
N ASN A 252 -3.98 -18.16 7.72
CA ASN A 252 -3.90 -19.39 8.53
C ASN A 252 -4.15 -19.15 10.03
N GLY A 253 -5.04 -18.18 10.36
CA GLY A 253 -5.41 -17.86 11.74
C GLY A 253 -4.41 -16.98 12.50
N GLY A 254 -3.44 -16.38 11.82
CA GLY A 254 -2.47 -15.50 12.43
C GLY A 254 -1.90 -14.44 11.49
N TRP A 255 -1.21 -13.49 12.07
CA TRP A 255 -0.46 -12.48 11.35
C TRP A 255 0.90 -13.02 10.94
N LYS A 256 1.20 -12.98 9.65
CA LYS A 256 2.51 -13.22 9.04
C LYS A 256 3.15 -11.88 8.69
N TRP A 257 4.47 -11.77 8.83
CA TRP A 257 5.21 -10.60 8.35
C TRP A 257 6.57 -10.98 7.81
N THR A 258 7.10 -10.12 6.96
CA THR A 258 8.48 -10.18 6.49
C THR A 258 9.12 -8.79 6.55
N GLY A 259 10.43 -8.72 6.67
CA GLY A 259 11.11 -7.44 6.82
C GLY A 259 12.62 -7.52 6.72
N TRP A 260 13.29 -6.67 7.48
CA TRP A 260 14.74 -6.57 7.48
C TRP A 260 15.39 -7.82 8.06
N ARG A 261 15.64 -8.82 7.18
CA ARG A 261 16.29 -10.09 7.47
C ARG A 261 15.57 -10.97 8.48
N HIS A 262 14.27 -10.90 8.52
CA HIS A 262 13.46 -11.79 9.35
C HIS A 262 12.08 -12.02 8.75
N ASP A 263 11.51 -13.17 9.08
CA ASP A 263 10.10 -13.49 8.93
C ASP A 263 9.50 -13.72 10.31
N GLY A 264 8.21 -13.51 10.47
CA GLY A 264 7.55 -13.77 11.73
C GLY A 264 6.07 -14.12 11.60
N TYR A 265 5.56 -14.72 12.67
CA TYR A 265 4.18 -15.17 12.79
C TYR A 265 3.64 -14.94 14.20
N ASN A 266 2.37 -14.58 14.31
CA ASN A 266 1.68 -14.46 15.58
C ASN A 266 0.19 -14.82 15.41
N ASP A 267 -0.26 -15.84 16.16
CA ASP A 267 -1.68 -16.29 16.19
C ASP A 267 -2.43 -15.84 17.46
N GLY A 268 -1.85 -14.95 18.24
CA GLY A 268 -2.39 -14.47 19.52
C GLY A 268 -1.99 -15.36 20.72
N GLN A 269 -1.50 -16.57 20.49
CA GLN A 269 -0.99 -17.47 21.55
C GLN A 269 0.52 -17.66 21.44
N LYS A 270 1.01 -17.82 20.22
CA LYS A 270 2.43 -18.01 19.88
C LYS A 270 2.91 -16.85 19.02
N SER A 271 4.08 -16.32 19.37
CA SER A 271 4.83 -15.38 18.55
C SER A 271 6.17 -16.01 18.20
N GLU A 272 6.50 -16.04 16.93
CA GLU A 272 7.75 -16.62 16.44
C GLU A 272 8.38 -15.68 15.41
N THR A 273 9.71 -15.55 15.47
CA THR A 273 10.48 -14.78 14.50
C THR A 273 11.71 -15.60 14.13
N VAL A 274 11.98 -15.70 12.83
CA VAL A 274 13.09 -16.48 12.28
C VAL A 274 13.93 -15.60 11.39
N ASP A 275 15.24 -15.68 11.55
CA ASP A 275 16.18 -14.94 10.73
C ASP A 275 16.17 -15.43 9.27
N ARG A 276 16.29 -14.48 8.35
CA ARG A 276 16.55 -14.76 6.94
C ARG A 276 17.81 -14.02 6.46
N ARG A 277 18.43 -14.56 5.40
CA ARG A 277 19.67 -14.00 4.86
C ARG A 277 19.43 -12.64 4.20
N ASP A 278 18.38 -12.57 3.38
CA ASP A 278 18.08 -11.42 2.52
C ASP A 278 16.91 -10.63 3.11
N ILE A 279 16.71 -9.41 2.62
CA ILE A 279 15.60 -8.56 3.06
C ILE A 279 14.31 -9.06 2.39
N GLY A 280 13.30 -9.43 3.18
CA GLY A 280 11.97 -9.74 2.67
C GLY A 280 11.20 -8.46 2.37
N ILE A 281 10.69 -8.33 1.15
CA ILE A 281 9.97 -7.14 0.68
C ILE A 281 8.46 -7.36 0.72
N ALA A 282 8.00 -8.55 0.30
CA ALA A 282 6.57 -8.85 0.24
C ALA A 282 6.29 -10.35 0.45
N LEU A 283 5.12 -10.62 1.02
CA LEU A 283 4.56 -11.96 1.20
C LEU A 283 3.67 -12.31 0.01
N VAL A 284 3.86 -13.46 -0.63
CA VAL A 284 3.02 -13.95 -1.72
C VAL A 284 2.76 -15.44 -1.54
N GLY A 285 1.54 -15.82 -1.21
CA GLY A 285 1.23 -17.20 -0.83
C GLY A 285 2.06 -17.65 0.38
N GLU A 286 2.78 -18.74 0.23
CA GLU A 286 3.74 -19.25 1.23
C GLU A 286 5.18 -18.83 0.90
N ASN A 287 5.36 -17.80 0.07
CA ASN A 287 6.66 -17.30 -0.35
C ASN A 287 6.88 -15.85 0.07
N VAL A 288 8.16 -15.45 0.01
CA VAL A 288 8.62 -14.09 0.24
C VAL A 288 9.41 -13.62 -0.98
N ILE A 289 9.05 -12.46 -1.49
CA ILE A 289 9.85 -11.76 -2.49
C ILE A 289 10.95 -10.98 -1.76
N THR A 290 12.20 -11.20 -2.15
CA THR A 290 13.36 -10.55 -1.53
C THR A 290 13.83 -9.32 -2.33
N ASN A 291 14.58 -8.45 -1.69
CA ASN A 291 15.08 -7.20 -2.29
C ASN A 291 16.02 -7.39 -3.48
N ASP A 292 16.60 -8.58 -3.66
CA ASP A 292 17.42 -8.93 -4.82
C ASP A 292 16.63 -9.66 -5.92
N GLY A 293 15.31 -9.63 -5.83
CA GLY A 293 14.40 -10.15 -6.85
C GLY A 293 14.16 -11.65 -6.79
N ARG A 294 14.58 -12.36 -5.75
CA ARG A 294 14.30 -13.80 -5.61
C ARG A 294 12.97 -14.08 -4.93
N LEU A 295 12.35 -15.15 -5.35
CA LEU A 295 11.22 -15.76 -4.67
C LEU A 295 11.76 -16.86 -3.74
N ASP A 296 11.66 -16.66 -2.44
CA ASP A 296 12.12 -17.59 -1.40
C ASP A 296 10.93 -18.03 -0.53
N THR A 297 11.04 -19.15 0.14
CA THR A 297 9.99 -19.66 1.03
C THR A 297 9.88 -18.83 2.30
N PHE A 298 8.67 -18.59 2.78
CA PHE A 298 8.40 -18.06 4.10
C PHE A 298 8.88 -19.04 5.16
N ARG A 299 9.54 -18.56 6.24
CA ARG A 299 10.36 -19.43 7.09
C ARG A 299 9.76 -19.76 8.46
N VAL A 300 8.56 -19.28 8.78
CA VAL A 300 7.89 -19.54 10.07
C VAL A 300 6.70 -20.46 9.90
#